data_0f31e593833f2c9bfbb2e7de2e38c147
#
_entry.id   0f31e593833f2c9bfbb2e7de2e38c147
#
_cell.length_a   1.000
_cell.length_b   1.000
_cell.length_c   1.000
_cell.angle_alpha   90.00
_cell.angle_beta   90.00
_cell.angle_gamma   90.00
#
_symmetry.space_group_name_H-M   'P 1'
#
loop_
_entity.id
_entity.type
_entity.pdbx_description
1 polymer ?
#
loop_
_entity_poly.entity_id
_entity_poly.type
_entity_poly.pdbx_seq_one_letter_code
_entity_poly.pdbx_strand_id
1 'polypeptide(L)'
;MESVFVGIEIGGTKIQVVTGDDQAQVVTRNRFNADLARGAEGIREQIAAALADIAKRQQIAVIGVGFGGPLNCEPGRTCCSHQVEGWDDFPLCDWLSEQAAGALVAIDNDANTAALGEALAGAGRGLSPVFYVTLGSGIGGGLVIDGTIYHGALPTEAEIGH
;
A
#
# COMPACT_ATOMS: atom_id res chain seq x y z
N MET A 1 22.97 10.98 0.04
CA MET A 1 22.39 9.70 -0.41
C MET A 1 21.26 10.04 -1.39
N GLU A 2 21.14 9.25 -2.42
CA GLU A 2 20.04 9.38 -3.38
C GLU A 2 18.72 9.05 -2.71
N SER A 3 17.68 9.86 -2.97
CA SER A 3 16.35 9.63 -2.40
C SER A 3 15.59 8.61 -3.22
N VAL A 4 14.84 7.73 -2.55
CA VAL A 4 14.04 6.66 -3.16
C VAL A 4 12.60 6.71 -2.66
N PHE A 5 11.67 6.35 -3.52
CA PHE A 5 10.28 6.09 -3.18
C PHE A 5 10.09 4.61 -2.88
N VAL A 6 9.35 4.29 -1.83
CA VAL A 6 9.06 2.90 -1.44
C VAL A 6 7.57 2.63 -1.61
N GLY A 7 7.24 1.54 -2.27
CA GLY A 7 5.88 1.02 -2.35
C GLY A 7 5.78 -0.26 -1.51
N ILE A 8 4.74 -0.37 -0.68
CA ILE A 8 4.47 -1.56 0.13
C ILE A 8 3.05 -2.05 -0.17
N GLU A 9 2.93 -3.31 -0.56
CA GLU A 9 1.66 -4.02 -0.63
C GLU A 9 1.58 -4.99 0.54
N ILE A 10 0.53 -4.84 1.36
CA ILE A 10 0.28 -5.71 2.52
C ILE A 10 -1.00 -6.50 2.25
N GLY A 11 -0.83 -7.70 1.75
CA GLY A 11 -1.93 -8.66 1.56
C GLY A 11 -2.01 -9.71 2.65
N GLY A 12 -3.08 -10.50 2.64
CA GLY A 12 -3.29 -11.55 3.64
C GLY A 12 -2.31 -12.73 3.55
N THR A 13 -1.65 -12.95 2.42
CA THR A 13 -0.73 -14.08 2.21
C THR A 13 0.65 -13.67 1.74
N LYS A 14 0.74 -12.49 1.14
CA LYS A 14 1.97 -11.98 0.51
C LYS A 14 2.17 -10.53 0.87
N ILE A 15 3.44 -10.16 1.01
CA ILE A 15 3.90 -8.79 1.18
C ILE A 15 4.83 -8.49 0.01
N GLN A 16 4.72 -7.32 -0.54
CA GLN A 16 5.65 -6.83 -1.55
C GLN A 16 6.21 -5.48 -1.11
N VAL A 17 7.53 -5.34 -1.18
CA VAL A 17 8.21 -4.06 -0.97
C VAL A 17 9.01 -3.75 -2.22
N VAL A 18 8.75 -2.61 -2.81
CA VAL A 18 9.42 -2.13 -4.02
C VAL A 18 10.11 -0.81 -3.74
N THR A 19 11.21 -0.54 -4.45
CA THR A 19 11.75 0.81 -4.57
C THR A 19 11.51 1.31 -5.99
N GLY A 20 11.31 2.60 -6.12
CA GLY A 20 11.06 3.26 -7.40
C GLY A 20 11.61 4.68 -7.43
N ASP A 21 11.58 5.26 -8.61
CA ASP A 21 11.95 6.64 -8.88
C ASP A 21 10.72 7.56 -8.99
N ASP A 22 10.95 8.85 -9.26
CA ASP A 22 9.92 9.87 -9.46
C ASP A 22 9.13 9.72 -10.76
N GLN A 23 9.54 8.79 -11.65
CA GLN A 23 8.83 8.41 -12.87
C GLN A 23 7.95 7.16 -12.68
N ALA A 24 7.77 6.72 -11.43
CA ALA A 24 7.06 5.48 -11.06
C ALA A 24 7.68 4.21 -11.68
N GLN A 25 8.98 4.24 -12.03
CA GLN A 25 9.68 3.05 -12.49
C GLN A 25 10.15 2.23 -11.30
N VAL A 26 9.75 0.97 -11.24
CA VAL A 26 10.18 0.05 -10.20
C VAL A 26 11.64 -0.35 -10.43
N VAL A 27 12.51 -0.02 -9.47
CA VAL A 27 13.96 -0.31 -9.50
C VAL A 27 14.27 -1.65 -8.84
N THR A 28 13.69 -1.90 -7.67
CA THR A 28 13.83 -3.20 -6.98
C THR A 28 12.47 -3.73 -6.55
N ARG A 29 12.39 -5.06 -6.40
CA ARG A 29 11.17 -5.72 -5.93
C ARG A 29 11.52 -6.90 -5.03
N ASN A 30 11.07 -6.82 -3.78
CA ASN A 30 11.16 -7.90 -2.81
C ASN A 30 9.76 -8.42 -2.50
N ARG A 31 9.58 -9.74 -2.56
CA ARG A 31 8.33 -10.43 -2.21
C ARG A 31 8.57 -11.41 -1.09
N PHE A 32 7.66 -11.40 -0.13
CA PHE A 32 7.70 -12.28 1.03
C PHE A 32 6.37 -13.01 1.14
N ASN A 33 6.39 -14.24 1.63
CA ASN A 33 5.19 -14.86 2.17
C ASN A 33 4.92 -14.25 3.54
N ALA A 34 3.68 -13.86 3.80
CA ALA A 34 3.29 -13.34 5.11
C ALA A 34 3.47 -14.44 6.17
N ASP A 35 4.13 -14.12 7.27
CA ASP A 35 4.27 -15.03 8.40
C ASP A 35 2.98 -15.01 9.23
N LEU A 36 1.97 -15.75 8.75
CA LEU A 36 0.65 -15.80 9.37
C LEU A 36 0.66 -16.46 10.76
N ALA A 37 1.68 -17.27 11.08
CA ALA A 37 1.80 -17.88 12.39
C ALA A 37 2.05 -16.85 13.50
N ARG A 38 2.59 -15.68 13.12
CA ARG A 38 2.87 -14.55 14.01
C ARG A 38 1.93 -13.37 13.79
N GLY A 39 0.89 -13.53 12.97
CA GLY A 39 -0.08 -12.49 12.67
C GLY A 39 0.56 -11.22 12.11
N ALA A 40 -0.04 -10.06 12.41
CA ALA A 40 0.46 -8.77 11.95
C ALA A 40 1.87 -8.43 12.47
N GLU A 41 2.28 -8.96 13.62
CA GLU A 41 3.62 -8.72 14.15
C GLU A 41 4.70 -9.31 13.25
N GLY A 42 4.53 -10.54 12.76
CA GLY A 42 5.47 -11.15 11.82
C GLY A 42 5.57 -10.38 10.50
N ILE A 43 4.43 -9.87 10.01
CA ILE A 43 4.38 -9.02 8.82
C ILE A 43 5.14 -7.70 9.05
N ARG A 44 4.91 -7.04 10.19
CA ARG A 44 5.60 -5.79 10.54
C ARG A 44 7.11 -5.98 10.64
N GLU A 45 7.57 -7.07 11.24
CA GLU A 45 9.00 -7.37 11.31
C GLU A 45 9.63 -7.57 9.93
N GLN A 46 8.94 -8.28 9.03
CA GLN A 46 9.40 -8.46 7.65
C GLN A 46 9.52 -7.12 6.91
N ILE A 47 8.53 -6.23 7.07
CA ILE A 47 8.54 -4.88 6.49
C ILE A 47 9.68 -4.05 7.10
N ALA A 48 9.81 -4.02 8.42
CA ALA A 48 10.86 -3.26 9.10
C ALA A 48 12.27 -3.70 8.66
N ALA A 49 12.50 -5.01 8.52
CA ALA A 49 13.76 -5.53 8.01
C ALA A 49 14.05 -5.08 6.58
N ALA A 50 13.04 -5.09 5.71
CA ALA A 50 13.17 -4.62 4.33
C ALA A 50 13.48 -3.11 4.26
N LEU A 51 12.78 -2.28 5.05
CA LEU A 51 13.03 -0.84 5.13
C LEU A 51 14.44 -0.54 5.68
N ALA A 52 14.87 -1.25 6.71
CA ALA A 52 16.21 -1.11 7.28
C ALA A 52 17.30 -1.47 6.24
N ASP A 53 17.06 -2.45 5.37
CA ASP A 53 18.02 -2.81 4.31
C ASP A 53 18.09 -1.76 3.20
N ILE A 54 16.95 -1.18 2.82
CA ILE A 54 16.89 -0.05 1.88
C ILE A 54 17.62 1.17 2.47
N ALA A 55 17.36 1.49 3.73
CA ALA A 55 17.93 2.67 4.41
C ALA A 55 19.46 2.63 4.56
N LYS A 56 20.09 1.45 4.48
CA LYS A 56 21.57 1.33 4.44
C LYS A 56 22.19 1.93 3.18
N ARG A 57 21.42 2.04 2.10
CA ARG A 57 21.93 2.41 0.76
C ARG A 57 21.34 3.70 0.23
N GLN A 58 20.10 4.02 0.60
CA GLN A 58 19.34 5.13 0.05
C GLN A 58 18.52 5.80 1.16
N GLN A 59 18.21 7.07 0.99
CA GLN A 59 17.28 7.79 1.87
C GLN A 59 15.85 7.53 1.38
N ILE A 60 15.00 7.00 2.25
CA ILE A 60 13.58 6.84 1.94
C ILE A 60 12.90 8.21 2.05
N ALA A 61 12.38 8.71 0.94
CA ALA A 61 11.70 10.01 0.91
C ALA A 61 10.20 9.86 1.24
N VAL A 62 9.55 8.89 0.61
CA VAL A 62 8.11 8.65 0.73
C VAL A 62 7.85 7.16 0.73
N ILE A 63 6.85 6.74 1.50
CA ILE A 63 6.31 5.38 1.48
C ILE A 63 4.84 5.45 1.05
N GLY A 64 4.49 4.74 -0.02
CA GLY A 64 3.10 4.48 -0.41
C GLY A 64 2.70 3.07 -0.02
N VAL A 65 1.52 2.89 0.57
CA VAL A 65 1.04 1.57 1.03
C VAL A 65 -0.32 1.23 0.44
N GLY A 66 -0.41 0.04 -0.16
CA GLY A 66 -1.68 -0.63 -0.47
C GLY A 66 -1.95 -1.69 0.59
N PHE A 67 -3.01 -1.55 1.35
CA PHE A 67 -3.40 -2.47 2.41
C PHE A 67 -4.64 -3.27 2.03
N GLY A 68 -4.55 -4.59 2.10
CA GLY A 68 -5.65 -5.52 1.77
C GLY A 68 -6.67 -5.67 2.91
N GLY A 69 -7.29 -4.58 3.29
CA GLY A 69 -8.32 -4.53 4.34
C GLY A 69 -8.86 -3.12 4.52
N PRO A 70 -9.88 -2.94 5.38
CA PRO A 70 -10.44 -1.63 5.65
C PRO A 70 -9.46 -0.72 6.39
N LEU A 71 -9.43 0.53 5.97
CA LEU A 71 -8.55 1.58 6.46
C LEU A 71 -9.32 2.80 6.92
N ASN A 72 -8.75 3.51 7.88
CA ASN A 72 -9.03 4.91 8.10
C ASN A 72 -7.82 5.71 7.58
N CYS A 73 -7.90 6.18 6.32
CA CYS A 73 -6.79 6.86 5.66
C CYS A 73 -6.36 8.13 6.41
N GLU A 74 -7.30 8.83 7.00
CA GLU A 74 -7.05 9.91 7.96
C GLU A 74 -7.57 9.48 9.33
N PRO A 75 -6.74 9.13 10.30
CA PRO A 75 -5.33 9.46 10.56
C PRO A 75 -4.28 8.40 10.15
N GLY A 76 -4.51 7.60 9.15
CA GLY A 76 -3.49 6.65 8.67
C GLY A 76 -3.41 5.36 9.49
N ARG A 77 -4.58 4.82 9.86
CA ARG A 77 -4.73 3.62 10.71
C ARG A 77 -5.42 2.50 9.97
N THR A 78 -5.07 1.28 10.29
CA THR A 78 -5.86 0.11 9.87
C THR A 78 -7.12 0.02 10.74
N CYS A 79 -8.25 -0.39 10.17
CA CYS A 79 -9.45 -0.67 10.97
C CYS A 79 -9.39 -2.08 11.54
N CYS A 80 -9.24 -3.07 10.68
CA CYS A 80 -9.08 -4.48 11.04
C CYS A 80 -8.51 -5.26 9.85
N SER A 81 -8.27 -6.55 10.03
CA SER A 81 -8.01 -7.46 8.91
C SER A 81 -8.82 -8.74 9.13
N HIS A 82 -9.57 -9.15 8.12
CA HIS A 82 -10.32 -10.42 8.17
C HIS A 82 -9.42 -11.65 7.98
N GLN A 83 -8.19 -11.47 7.57
CA GLN A 83 -7.25 -12.55 7.22
C GLN A 83 -6.12 -12.70 8.22
N VAL A 84 -5.74 -11.62 8.91
CA VAL A 84 -4.56 -11.58 9.78
C VAL A 84 -4.89 -10.80 11.06
N GLU A 85 -4.78 -11.46 12.21
CA GLU A 85 -4.97 -10.83 13.51
C GLU A 85 -3.88 -9.81 13.83
N GLY A 86 -4.23 -8.77 14.62
CA GLY A 86 -3.28 -7.77 15.14
C GLY A 86 -3.14 -6.50 14.29
N TRP A 87 -4.09 -6.26 13.39
CA TRP A 87 -4.22 -5.00 12.64
C TRP A 87 -5.30 -4.07 13.19
N ASP A 88 -5.96 -4.42 14.31
CA ASP A 88 -7.06 -3.62 14.86
C ASP A 88 -6.55 -2.27 15.34
N ASP A 89 -7.08 -1.20 14.74
CA ASP A 89 -6.76 0.20 15.03
C ASP A 89 -5.25 0.49 15.13
N PHE A 90 -4.43 -0.16 14.27
CA PHE A 90 -2.99 -0.01 14.29
C PHE A 90 -2.55 1.28 13.57
N PRO A 91 -1.68 2.13 14.16
CA PRO A 91 -1.21 3.39 13.57
C PRO A 91 -0.14 3.14 12.50
N LEU A 92 -0.56 2.64 11.33
CA LEU A 92 0.33 2.14 10.30
C LEU A 92 1.22 3.25 9.72
N CYS A 93 0.68 4.44 9.48
CA CYS A 93 1.46 5.56 8.97
C CYS A 93 2.54 6.01 9.95
N ASP A 94 2.20 6.19 11.21
CA ASP A 94 3.16 6.63 12.25
C ASP A 94 4.27 5.59 12.41
N TRP A 95 3.87 4.32 12.52
CA TRP A 95 4.83 3.23 12.66
C TRP A 95 5.79 3.15 11.46
N LEU A 96 5.31 3.24 10.22
CA LEU A 96 6.16 3.22 9.02
C LEU A 96 7.09 4.44 8.96
N SER A 97 6.58 5.62 9.32
CA SER A 97 7.39 6.84 9.39
C SER A 97 8.55 6.68 10.38
N GLU A 98 8.30 6.10 11.55
CA GLU A 98 9.33 5.78 12.55
C GLU A 98 10.38 4.79 11.99
N GLN A 99 9.95 3.74 11.27
CA GLN A 99 10.88 2.78 10.66
C GLN A 99 11.74 3.38 9.55
N ALA A 100 11.32 4.50 8.96
CA ALA A 100 11.97 5.14 7.82
C ALA A 100 12.48 6.56 8.13
N ALA A 101 12.93 6.80 9.36
CA ALA A 101 13.55 8.05 9.82
C ALA A 101 12.71 9.31 9.53
N GLY A 102 11.39 9.23 9.66
CA GLY A 102 10.47 10.35 9.48
C GLY A 102 10.01 10.55 8.02
N ALA A 103 10.14 9.55 7.16
CA ALA A 103 9.62 9.60 5.80
C ALA A 103 8.10 9.85 5.79
N LEU A 104 7.63 10.57 4.78
CA LEU A 104 6.19 10.75 4.56
C LEU A 104 5.56 9.41 4.18
N VAL A 105 4.37 9.13 4.75
CA VAL A 105 3.64 7.90 4.47
C VAL A 105 2.23 8.23 3.99
N ALA A 106 1.81 7.59 2.89
CA ALA A 106 0.45 7.60 2.40
C ALA A 106 -0.07 6.16 2.32
N ILE A 107 -1.29 5.94 2.79
CA ILE A 107 -1.93 4.62 2.73
C ILE A 107 -3.29 4.69 2.05
N ASP A 108 -3.62 3.62 1.33
CA ASP A 108 -4.96 3.39 0.80
C ASP A 108 -5.23 1.87 0.71
N ASN A 109 -6.46 1.51 0.37
CA ASN A 109 -6.79 0.14 0.04
C ASN A 109 -5.96 -0.33 -1.17
N ASP A 110 -5.64 -1.62 -1.21
CA ASP A 110 -4.79 -2.22 -2.25
C ASP A 110 -5.37 -2.06 -3.67
N ALA A 111 -6.69 -2.20 -3.84
CA ALA A 111 -7.35 -2.01 -5.13
C ALA A 111 -7.36 -0.52 -5.56
N ASN A 112 -7.57 0.40 -4.63
CA ASN A 112 -7.47 1.85 -4.88
C ASN A 112 -6.05 2.25 -5.28
N THR A 113 -5.05 1.74 -4.56
CA THR A 113 -3.64 1.99 -4.88
C THR A 113 -3.27 1.44 -6.26
N ALA A 114 -3.76 0.24 -6.60
CA ALA A 114 -3.56 -0.34 -7.92
C ALA A 114 -4.27 0.48 -9.01
N ALA A 115 -5.50 0.95 -8.77
CA ALA A 115 -6.23 1.83 -9.67
C ALA A 115 -5.45 3.12 -9.96
N LEU A 116 -4.90 3.74 -8.92
CA LEU A 116 -4.07 4.94 -9.06
C LEU A 116 -2.81 4.66 -9.90
N GLY A 117 -2.14 3.56 -9.64
CA GLY A 117 -0.97 3.13 -10.40
C GLY A 117 -1.29 2.95 -11.89
N GLU A 118 -2.39 2.28 -12.22
CA GLU A 118 -2.85 2.08 -13.60
C GLU A 118 -3.27 3.40 -14.27
N ALA A 119 -3.91 4.31 -13.54
CA ALA A 119 -4.33 5.60 -14.08
C ALA A 119 -3.14 6.54 -14.38
N LEU A 120 -2.12 6.54 -13.51
CA LEU A 120 -1.00 7.48 -13.64
C LEU A 120 0.17 6.93 -14.47
N ALA A 121 0.46 5.64 -14.37
CA ALA A 121 1.65 5.04 -14.96
C ALA A 121 1.39 3.77 -15.79
N GLY A 122 0.17 3.23 -15.75
CA GLY A 122 -0.21 1.98 -16.40
C GLY A 122 -1.11 2.16 -17.62
N ALA A 123 -2.00 1.18 -17.83
CA ALA A 123 -2.88 1.10 -19.01
C ALA A 123 -3.92 2.23 -19.08
N GLY A 124 -4.26 2.85 -17.95
CA GLY A 124 -5.19 3.98 -17.85
C GLY A 124 -4.55 5.35 -18.06
N ARG A 125 -3.25 5.43 -18.36
CA ARG A 125 -2.53 6.70 -18.48
C ARG A 125 -3.15 7.62 -19.53
N GLY A 126 -3.49 8.84 -19.07
CA GLY A 126 -4.12 9.85 -19.93
C GLY A 126 -5.63 9.71 -20.11
N LEU A 127 -6.25 8.74 -19.44
CA LEU A 127 -7.69 8.54 -19.40
C LEU A 127 -8.29 9.04 -18.08
N SER A 128 -9.53 9.52 -18.12
CA SER A 128 -10.34 9.86 -16.94
C SER A 128 -11.82 9.69 -17.31
N PRO A 129 -12.65 9.03 -16.50
CA PRO A 129 -12.25 8.24 -15.31
C PRO A 129 -11.59 6.92 -15.69
N VAL A 130 -10.80 6.36 -14.74
CA VAL A 130 -10.26 4.99 -14.81
C VAL A 130 -10.90 4.16 -13.72
N PHE A 131 -11.53 3.05 -14.09
CA PHE A 131 -12.07 2.07 -13.16
C PHE A 131 -11.25 0.79 -13.24
N TYR A 132 -10.63 0.43 -12.12
CA TYR A 132 -9.81 -0.77 -12.00
C TYR A 132 -10.58 -1.86 -11.27
N VAL A 133 -10.44 -3.09 -11.74
CA VAL A 133 -11.03 -4.27 -11.11
C VAL A 133 -9.94 -5.31 -10.90
N THR A 134 -9.79 -5.79 -9.69
CA THR A 134 -8.92 -6.92 -9.35
C THR A 134 -9.75 -8.18 -9.08
N LEU A 135 -9.28 -9.29 -9.63
CA LEU A 135 -9.86 -10.63 -9.44
C LEU A 135 -8.77 -11.53 -8.84
N GLY A 136 -8.88 -11.84 -7.57
CA GLY A 136 -7.92 -12.66 -6.84
C GLY A 136 -8.63 -13.59 -5.85
N SER A 137 -8.19 -13.60 -4.59
CA SER A 137 -8.92 -14.29 -3.50
C SER A 137 -10.29 -13.67 -3.22
N GLY A 138 -10.46 -12.41 -3.61
CA GLY A 138 -11.70 -11.66 -3.63
C GLY A 138 -11.82 -10.85 -4.92
N ILE A 139 -12.86 -10.04 -5.00
CA ILE A 139 -13.07 -9.05 -6.06
C ILE A 139 -12.97 -7.68 -5.41
N GLY A 140 -12.05 -6.85 -5.89
CA GLY A 140 -11.89 -5.47 -5.45
C GLY A 140 -11.97 -4.50 -6.62
N GLY A 141 -12.14 -3.23 -6.33
CA GLY A 141 -12.15 -2.18 -7.35
C GLY A 141 -11.66 -0.84 -6.81
N GLY A 142 -11.24 0.02 -7.72
CA GLY A 142 -10.86 1.39 -7.42
C GLY A 142 -11.24 2.31 -8.58
N LEU A 143 -11.69 3.51 -8.26
CA LEU A 143 -12.07 4.54 -9.22
C LEU A 143 -11.12 5.72 -9.09
N VAL A 144 -10.54 6.13 -10.22
CA VAL A 144 -9.68 7.31 -10.31
C VAL A 144 -10.30 8.31 -11.27
N ILE A 145 -10.49 9.53 -10.81
CA ILE A 145 -11.04 10.64 -11.58
C ILE A 145 -10.00 11.76 -11.57
N ASP A 146 -9.58 12.20 -12.75
CA ASP A 146 -8.60 13.28 -12.94
C ASP A 146 -7.31 13.08 -12.12
N GLY A 147 -6.84 11.82 -12.09
CA GLY A 147 -5.59 11.44 -11.38
C GLY A 147 -5.72 11.31 -9.87
N THR A 148 -6.94 11.38 -9.31
CA THR A 148 -7.19 11.28 -7.88
C THR A 148 -8.12 10.11 -7.59
N ILE A 149 -7.82 9.32 -6.53
CA ILE A 149 -8.69 8.25 -6.09
C ILE A 149 -10.02 8.85 -5.62
N TYR A 150 -11.13 8.30 -6.13
CA TYR A 150 -12.47 8.67 -5.71
C TYR A 150 -12.92 7.74 -4.58
N HIS A 151 -12.99 8.27 -3.37
CA HIS A 151 -13.42 7.53 -2.19
C HIS A 151 -14.94 7.56 -1.95
N GLY A 152 -15.72 8.22 -2.83
CA GLY A 152 -17.16 8.33 -2.70
C GLY A 152 -17.63 9.14 -1.50
N ALA A 153 -18.82 8.83 -1.03
CA ALA A 153 -19.44 9.47 0.14
C ALA A 153 -19.25 8.66 1.43
N LEU A 154 -18.84 7.40 1.32
CA LEU A 154 -18.63 6.46 2.43
C LEU A 154 -17.32 5.71 2.26
N PRO A 155 -16.65 5.27 3.34
CA PRO A 155 -15.35 4.58 3.27
C PRO A 155 -15.37 3.20 2.60
N THR A 156 -16.49 2.73 2.07
CA THR A 156 -16.68 1.41 1.46
C THR A 156 -17.06 1.46 -0.02
N GLU A 157 -16.89 2.60 -0.65
CA GLU A 157 -17.17 2.78 -2.07
C GLU A 157 -16.19 1.98 -2.95
N ALA A 158 -16.68 1.60 -4.12
CA ALA A 158 -16.00 0.71 -5.07
C ALA A 158 -15.74 -0.73 -4.58
N GLU A 159 -16.36 -1.16 -3.47
CA GLU A 159 -16.38 -2.56 -3.02
C GLU A 159 -17.30 -3.40 -3.92
N ILE A 160 -16.90 -3.60 -5.18
CA ILE A 160 -17.69 -4.28 -6.21
C ILE A 160 -17.88 -5.78 -5.98
N GLY A 161 -17.18 -6.36 -5.00
CA GLY A 161 -17.28 -7.76 -4.62
C GLY A 161 -18.31 -8.05 -3.52
N HIS A 162 -19.00 -7.04 -3.02
CA HIS A 162 -19.98 -7.14 -1.93
C HIS A 162 -21.36 -6.68 -2.32
#